data_3a9588f6ff7381a063280ae74b83c543
#
_entry.id   3a9588f6ff7381a063280ae74b83c543
#
_cell.length_a   1.000
_cell.length_b   1.000
_cell.length_c   1.000
_cell.angle_alpha   90.00
_cell.angle_beta   90.00
_cell.angle_gamma   90.00
#
_symmetry.space_group_name_H-M   'P 1'
#
loop_
_entity.id
_entity.type
_entity.pdbx_description
1 polymer ?
#
loop_
_entity_poly.entity_id
_entity_poly.type
_entity_poly.pdbx_seq_one_letter_code
_entity_poly.pdbx_strand_id
1 'polypeptide(L)'
;MPKPLNIVLLSYHNQNGGAGIACGRLAEALKKAGHQVNYLVQEKTGNDGSIELNNTPWKKALSYIRFILERLTYLPFEKNKADRFLFNPGRFGQDLSQHPLIQQADIIHLHWVNFGMLSIQNIKQLLNTGKPVYWTLHDMWAFTGGCHHSGNCMNFQSECGNCETFIKIPHVNDLSHQIWRDKMLAFQQHNLHIFTCSDWLKERAMKSSILKNQPIESIPNAIDTELFKPSEKEKAKHTLGLDPSKKHVLFVAMRVNAPKKGFHYLENALAGLDKSTTELIVVGNAQDLPKLPLRTHKLGHISSPETMIQIYQAADVFVTPS
;
A
#
# COMPACT_ATOMS: atom_id res chain seq x y z
N MET A 1 21.27 1.59 25.80
CA MET A 1 20.51 1.36 24.55
C MET A 1 19.54 0.21 24.81
N PRO A 2 18.32 0.22 24.29
CA PRO A 2 17.42 -0.93 24.41
C PRO A 2 18.06 -2.17 23.76
N LYS A 3 17.69 -3.34 24.25
CA LYS A 3 18.20 -4.64 23.71
C LYS A 3 17.82 -4.75 22.23
N PRO A 4 18.75 -5.14 21.35
CA PRO A 4 18.42 -5.44 19.96
C PRO A 4 17.30 -6.49 19.85
N LEU A 5 16.28 -6.22 19.04
CA LEU A 5 15.18 -7.14 18.77
C LEU A 5 15.39 -7.82 17.42
N ASN A 6 14.89 -9.05 17.29
CA ASN A 6 14.79 -9.76 16.02
C ASN A 6 13.38 -9.52 15.44
N ILE A 7 13.31 -8.71 14.38
CA ILE A 7 12.06 -8.26 13.77
C ILE A 7 11.90 -8.89 12.39
N VAL A 8 10.74 -9.50 12.13
CA VAL A 8 10.40 -10.00 10.80
C VAL A 8 9.33 -9.11 10.19
N LEU A 9 9.64 -8.49 9.05
CA LEU A 9 8.73 -7.71 8.24
C LEU A 9 8.18 -8.56 7.09
N LEU A 10 6.87 -8.49 6.83
CA LEU A 10 6.19 -9.23 5.78
C LEU A 10 5.48 -8.26 4.82
N SER A 11 5.80 -8.34 3.52
CA SER A 11 5.11 -7.59 2.47
C SER A 11 5.06 -8.40 1.18
N TYR A 12 4.05 -8.16 0.34
CA TYR A 12 3.94 -8.85 -0.95
C TYR A 12 5.11 -8.51 -1.88
N HIS A 13 5.40 -7.21 -2.05
CA HIS A 13 6.53 -6.71 -2.84
C HIS A 13 7.53 -5.95 -1.96
N ASN A 14 8.78 -5.88 -2.41
CA ASN A 14 9.80 -5.03 -1.78
C ASN A 14 9.84 -3.60 -2.35
N GLN A 15 9.81 -3.43 -3.67
CA GLN A 15 10.01 -2.14 -4.34
C GLN A 15 8.82 -1.71 -5.20
N ASN A 16 7.81 -2.57 -5.40
CA ASN A 16 6.63 -2.25 -6.19
C ASN A 16 5.50 -1.75 -5.28
N GLY A 17 4.94 -0.59 -5.65
CA GLY A 17 3.84 0.04 -4.93
C GLY A 17 4.26 0.69 -3.60
N GLY A 18 3.40 1.57 -3.10
CA GLY A 18 3.69 2.39 -1.91
C GLY A 18 3.93 1.57 -0.64
N ALA A 19 3.21 0.46 -0.46
CA ALA A 19 3.32 -0.40 0.72
C ALA A 19 4.70 -1.12 0.78
N GLY A 20 5.18 -1.66 -0.35
CA GLY A 20 6.49 -2.31 -0.42
C GLY A 20 7.62 -1.34 -0.16
N ILE A 21 7.59 -0.15 -0.79
CA ILE A 21 8.57 0.90 -0.56
C ILE A 21 8.57 1.37 0.90
N ALA A 22 7.40 1.56 1.50
CA ALA A 22 7.27 1.95 2.90
C ALA A 22 7.83 0.89 3.86
N CYS A 23 7.55 -0.41 3.59
CA CYS A 23 8.09 -1.53 4.35
C CYS A 23 9.62 -1.60 4.25
N GLY A 24 10.18 -1.45 3.05
CA GLY A 24 11.64 -1.44 2.84
C GLY A 24 12.32 -0.28 3.58
N ARG A 25 11.76 0.93 3.54
CA ARG A 25 12.27 2.09 4.29
C ARG A 25 12.22 1.86 5.80
N LEU A 26 11.14 1.27 6.31
CA LEU A 26 11.05 0.88 7.72
C LEU A 26 12.10 -0.16 8.09
N ALA A 27 12.32 -1.18 7.23
CA ALA A 27 13.35 -2.20 7.44
C ALA A 27 14.74 -1.56 7.61
N GLU A 28 15.10 -0.62 6.74
CA GLU A 28 16.38 0.08 6.81
C GLU A 28 16.48 0.99 8.05
N ALA A 29 15.39 1.69 8.41
CA ALA A 29 15.36 2.52 9.61
C ALA A 29 15.56 1.68 10.89
N LEU A 30 14.91 0.53 10.98
CA LEU A 30 15.04 -0.37 12.12
C LEU A 30 16.46 -0.99 12.20
N LYS A 31 17.08 -1.33 11.06
CA LYS A 31 18.49 -1.77 11.02
C LYS A 31 19.43 -0.66 11.49
N LYS A 32 19.25 0.58 11.02
CA LYS A 32 20.01 1.75 11.47
C LYS A 32 19.85 2.00 12.98
N ALA A 33 18.69 1.66 13.55
CA ALA A 33 18.42 1.73 14.99
C ALA A 33 19.04 0.58 15.80
N GLY A 34 19.73 -0.37 15.15
CA GLY A 34 20.46 -1.46 15.80
C GLY A 34 19.66 -2.75 15.99
N HIS A 35 18.51 -2.91 15.37
CA HIS A 35 17.73 -4.14 15.40
C HIS A 35 18.17 -5.13 14.33
N GLN A 36 17.94 -6.44 14.58
CA GLN A 36 18.08 -7.48 13.57
C GLN A 36 16.78 -7.56 12.77
N VAL A 37 16.82 -7.26 11.47
CA VAL A 37 15.62 -7.16 10.64
C VAL A 37 15.69 -8.14 9.47
N ASN A 38 14.72 -9.04 9.41
CA ASN A 38 14.47 -9.95 8.30
C ASN A 38 13.26 -9.47 7.50
N TYR A 39 13.48 -9.00 6.29
CA TYR A 39 12.41 -8.53 5.41
C TYR A 39 12.03 -9.61 4.41
N LEU A 40 10.90 -10.29 4.65
CA LEU A 40 10.36 -11.38 3.83
C LEU A 40 9.34 -10.84 2.83
N VAL A 41 9.51 -11.19 1.57
CA VAL A 41 8.61 -10.77 0.48
C VAL A 41 8.14 -11.94 -0.36
N GLN A 42 6.94 -11.84 -0.91
CA GLN A 42 6.41 -12.82 -1.86
C GLN A 42 7.12 -12.72 -3.20
N GLU A 43 7.23 -11.49 -3.72
CA GLU A 43 7.88 -11.17 -4.99
C GLU A 43 8.96 -10.13 -4.78
N LYS A 44 10.19 -10.49 -5.18
CA LYS A 44 11.36 -9.65 -5.04
C LYS A 44 11.75 -9.02 -6.38
N THR A 45 12.02 -7.73 -6.36
CA THR A 45 12.60 -6.98 -7.47
C THR A 45 13.92 -6.37 -7.01
N GLY A 46 14.97 -6.48 -7.84
CA GLY A 46 16.28 -5.93 -7.51
C GLY A 46 16.99 -6.65 -6.37
N ASN A 47 18.01 -6.00 -5.79
CA ASN A 47 18.84 -6.54 -4.72
C ASN A 47 18.94 -5.53 -3.54
N ASP A 48 17.95 -5.56 -2.65
CA ASP A 48 17.81 -4.65 -1.51
C ASP A 48 17.94 -5.35 -0.14
N GLY A 49 18.49 -6.56 -0.12
CA GLY A 49 18.64 -7.34 1.12
C GLY A 49 17.32 -7.99 1.61
N SER A 50 16.19 -7.83 0.91
CA SER A 50 14.98 -8.59 1.20
C SER A 50 15.14 -10.07 0.86
N ILE A 51 14.38 -10.94 1.54
CA ILE A 51 14.38 -12.39 1.38
C ILE A 51 13.12 -12.81 0.62
N GLU A 52 13.29 -13.37 -0.57
CA GLU A 52 12.17 -13.89 -1.36
C GLU A 52 11.70 -15.23 -0.78
N LEU A 53 10.43 -15.32 -0.39
CA LEU A 53 9.80 -16.55 0.11
C LEU A 53 9.73 -17.63 -0.95
N ASN A 54 9.48 -17.23 -2.21
CA ASN A 54 9.25 -18.10 -3.34
C ASN A 54 10.48 -18.15 -4.27
N ASN A 55 11.65 -18.39 -3.71
CA ASN A 55 12.98 -18.34 -4.38
C ASN A 55 13.28 -19.52 -5.32
N THR A 56 12.38 -20.49 -5.48
CA THR A 56 12.55 -21.63 -6.41
C THR A 56 11.42 -21.65 -7.45
N PRO A 57 11.64 -22.22 -8.64
CA PRO A 57 10.59 -22.32 -9.67
C PRO A 57 9.30 -22.97 -9.16
N TRP A 58 9.43 -24.04 -8.37
CA TRP A 58 8.28 -24.73 -7.78
C TRP A 58 7.51 -23.85 -6.81
N LYS A 59 8.18 -23.14 -5.90
CA LYS A 59 7.56 -22.21 -4.96
C LYS A 59 6.89 -21.05 -5.70
N LYS A 60 7.49 -20.54 -6.78
CA LYS A 60 6.88 -19.50 -7.65
C LYS A 60 5.59 -20.03 -8.30
N ALA A 61 5.62 -21.24 -8.85
CA ALA A 61 4.42 -21.87 -9.41
C ALA A 61 3.32 -22.03 -8.36
N LEU A 62 3.64 -22.49 -7.16
CA LEU A 62 2.67 -22.65 -6.08
C LEU A 62 2.12 -21.28 -5.60
N SER A 63 2.95 -20.26 -5.55
CA SER A 63 2.53 -18.88 -5.26
C SER A 63 1.54 -18.38 -6.32
N TYR A 64 1.83 -18.61 -7.59
CA TYR A 64 0.93 -18.24 -8.69
C TYR A 64 -0.40 -19.02 -8.64
N ILE A 65 -0.37 -20.32 -8.31
CA ILE A 65 -1.58 -21.13 -8.09
C ILE A 65 -2.43 -20.52 -6.96
N ARG A 66 -1.83 -20.17 -5.82
CA ARG A 66 -2.56 -19.50 -4.72
C ARG A 66 -3.21 -18.19 -5.17
N PHE A 67 -2.49 -17.37 -5.94
CA PHE A 67 -3.04 -16.15 -6.53
C PHE A 67 -4.25 -16.45 -7.43
N ILE A 68 -4.16 -17.44 -8.32
CA ILE A 68 -5.26 -17.85 -9.20
C ILE A 68 -6.46 -18.35 -8.39
N LEU A 69 -6.22 -19.23 -7.41
CA LEU A 69 -7.30 -19.74 -6.54
C LEU A 69 -7.98 -18.59 -5.77
N GLU A 70 -7.22 -17.65 -5.26
CA GLU A 70 -7.75 -16.45 -4.61
C GLU A 70 -8.66 -15.65 -5.57
N ARG A 71 -8.26 -15.52 -6.83
CA ARG A 71 -9.07 -14.87 -7.85
C ARG A 71 -10.33 -15.67 -8.23
N LEU A 72 -10.22 -16.97 -8.33
CA LEU A 72 -11.35 -17.87 -8.65
C LEU A 72 -12.43 -17.83 -7.56
N THR A 73 -12.08 -17.64 -6.31
CA THR A 73 -13.08 -17.50 -5.22
C THR A 73 -13.92 -16.23 -5.33
N TYR A 74 -13.41 -15.18 -5.94
CA TYR A 74 -14.15 -13.93 -6.14
C TYR A 74 -14.89 -13.89 -7.47
N LEU A 75 -14.38 -14.56 -8.51
CA LEU A 75 -14.87 -14.48 -9.89
C LEU A 75 -16.40 -14.67 -10.03
N PRO A 76 -17.06 -15.64 -9.35
CA PRO A 76 -18.52 -15.82 -9.45
C PRO A 76 -19.33 -14.64 -8.87
N PHE A 77 -18.73 -13.89 -7.95
CA PHE A 77 -19.37 -12.79 -7.23
C PHE A 77 -19.01 -11.42 -7.81
N GLU A 78 -18.02 -11.35 -8.72
CA GLU A 78 -17.47 -10.09 -9.25
C GLU A 78 -18.53 -9.30 -10.03
N LYS A 79 -18.82 -8.07 -9.60
CA LYS A 79 -19.78 -7.18 -10.26
C LYS A 79 -19.17 -6.52 -11.50
N ASN A 80 -17.92 -6.04 -11.40
CA ASN A 80 -17.25 -5.30 -12.47
C ASN A 80 -15.77 -5.74 -12.59
N LYS A 81 -15.35 -6.11 -13.80
CA LYS A 81 -13.98 -6.53 -14.10
C LYS A 81 -12.94 -5.41 -13.85
N ALA A 82 -13.32 -4.14 -14.01
CA ALA A 82 -12.42 -3.01 -13.76
C ALA A 82 -12.01 -2.90 -12.29
N ASP A 83 -12.87 -3.34 -11.36
CA ASP A 83 -12.68 -3.22 -9.91
C ASP A 83 -12.13 -4.50 -9.26
N ARG A 84 -11.81 -5.53 -10.08
CA ARG A 84 -11.43 -6.86 -9.58
C ARG A 84 -10.27 -6.90 -8.58
N PHE A 85 -9.31 -5.97 -8.68
CA PHE A 85 -8.17 -5.88 -7.79
C PHE A 85 -8.40 -4.90 -6.62
N LEU A 86 -9.61 -4.33 -6.52
CA LEU A 86 -10.02 -3.51 -5.38
C LEU A 86 -10.76 -4.32 -4.31
N PHE A 87 -10.95 -5.63 -4.55
CA PHE A 87 -11.58 -6.56 -3.62
C PHE A 87 -10.76 -7.87 -3.54
N ASN A 88 -10.50 -8.33 -2.32
CA ASN A 88 -9.74 -9.56 -2.07
C ASN A 88 -10.40 -10.39 -0.97
N PRO A 89 -10.80 -11.66 -1.24
CA PRO A 89 -11.41 -12.53 -0.23
C PRO A 89 -10.49 -12.95 0.92
N GLY A 90 -9.19 -13.06 0.69
CA GLY A 90 -8.22 -13.51 1.70
C GLY A 90 -8.36 -14.98 2.10
N ARG A 91 -8.75 -15.84 1.16
CA ARG A 91 -8.99 -17.26 1.43
C ARG A 91 -7.78 -18.16 1.18
N PHE A 92 -6.90 -17.76 0.27
CA PHE A 92 -5.69 -18.51 -0.06
C PHE A 92 -4.43 -17.75 0.33
N GLY A 93 -3.43 -18.49 0.83
CA GLY A 93 -2.16 -17.93 1.26
C GLY A 93 -1.20 -19.04 1.68
N GLN A 94 -0.02 -18.64 2.17
CA GLN A 94 1.00 -19.52 2.70
C GLN A 94 1.03 -19.41 4.22
N ASP A 95 0.99 -20.54 4.91
CA ASP A 95 1.26 -20.55 6.35
C ASP A 95 2.76 -20.30 6.59
N LEU A 96 3.06 -19.22 7.26
CA LEU A 96 4.41 -18.85 7.66
C LEU A 96 4.64 -19.03 9.17
N SER A 97 3.64 -19.49 9.92
CA SER A 97 3.75 -19.62 11.39
C SER A 97 4.92 -20.51 11.83
N GLN A 98 5.26 -21.54 11.03
CA GLN A 98 6.37 -22.43 11.28
C GLN A 98 7.67 -22.06 10.56
N HIS A 99 7.69 -20.91 9.85
CA HIS A 99 8.91 -20.48 9.17
C HIS A 99 10.02 -20.16 10.19
N PRO A 100 11.27 -20.64 10.01
CA PRO A 100 12.34 -20.48 11.01
C PRO A 100 12.56 -19.04 11.47
N LEU A 101 12.51 -18.07 10.56
CA LEU A 101 12.66 -16.65 10.90
C LEU A 101 11.47 -16.13 11.73
N ILE A 102 10.24 -16.60 11.49
CA ILE A 102 9.07 -16.27 12.31
C ILE A 102 9.20 -16.86 13.70
N GLN A 103 9.65 -18.13 13.80
CA GLN A 103 9.85 -18.77 15.09
C GLN A 103 10.93 -18.09 15.96
N GLN A 104 11.95 -17.52 15.33
CA GLN A 104 13.03 -16.79 16.00
C GLN A 104 12.73 -15.31 16.25
N ALA A 105 11.67 -14.78 15.67
CA ALA A 105 11.31 -13.36 15.81
C ALA A 105 10.84 -13.00 17.21
N ASP A 106 11.25 -11.84 17.70
CA ASP A 106 10.64 -11.17 18.86
C ASP A 106 9.35 -10.43 18.45
N ILE A 107 9.31 -9.92 17.20
CA ILE A 107 8.21 -9.16 16.63
C ILE A 107 7.95 -9.60 15.19
N ILE A 108 6.68 -9.77 14.85
CA ILE A 108 6.20 -9.97 13.48
C ILE A 108 5.51 -8.68 13.04
N HIS A 109 5.90 -8.13 11.89
CA HIS A 109 5.33 -6.88 11.38
C HIS A 109 4.78 -7.07 9.96
N LEU A 110 3.46 -6.99 9.83
CA LEU A 110 2.74 -7.13 8.57
C LEU A 110 2.59 -5.77 7.89
N HIS A 111 2.75 -5.76 6.58
CA HIS A 111 2.37 -4.64 5.71
C HIS A 111 1.25 -5.07 4.77
N TRP A 112 1.47 -5.02 3.45
CA TRP A 112 0.47 -5.45 2.49
C TRP A 112 0.71 -6.92 2.09
N VAL A 113 -0.17 -7.84 2.49
CA VAL A 113 0.05 -9.30 2.45
C VAL A 113 -1.04 -10.05 1.68
N ASN A 114 -1.76 -9.37 0.82
CA ASN A 114 -2.93 -9.90 0.09
C ASN A 114 -2.54 -10.78 -1.13
N PHE A 115 -3.54 -11.15 -1.93
CA PHE A 115 -3.44 -11.85 -3.22
C PHE A 115 -2.61 -13.15 -3.19
N GLY A 116 -2.91 -14.03 -2.23
CA GLY A 116 -2.30 -15.35 -2.15
C GLY A 116 -1.00 -15.40 -1.35
N MET A 117 -0.53 -14.28 -0.75
CA MET A 117 0.57 -14.30 0.20
C MET A 117 0.12 -14.85 1.55
N LEU A 118 -0.79 -14.16 2.24
CA LEU A 118 -1.43 -14.63 3.46
C LEU A 118 -2.94 -14.62 3.31
N SER A 119 -3.59 -15.70 3.74
CA SER A 119 -5.03 -15.74 3.95
C SER A 119 -5.38 -15.18 5.34
N ILE A 120 -6.67 -14.93 5.58
CA ILE A 120 -7.18 -14.58 6.92
C ILE A 120 -6.77 -15.64 7.94
N GLN A 121 -6.87 -16.93 7.56
CA GLN A 121 -6.47 -18.04 8.43
C GLN A 121 -4.95 -18.04 8.69
N ASN A 122 -4.11 -17.71 7.70
CA ASN A 122 -2.65 -17.64 7.91
C ASN A 122 -2.28 -16.48 8.85
N ILE A 123 -2.97 -15.34 8.76
CA ILE A 123 -2.79 -14.24 9.72
C ILE A 123 -3.18 -14.71 11.14
N LYS A 124 -4.32 -15.42 11.28
CA LYS A 124 -4.71 -16.03 12.56
C LYS A 124 -3.64 -17.00 13.10
N GLN A 125 -3.01 -17.81 12.23
CA GLN A 125 -1.93 -18.71 12.62
C GLN A 125 -0.69 -17.94 13.13
N LEU A 126 -0.33 -16.81 12.51
CA LEU A 126 0.73 -15.93 13.00
C LEU A 126 0.36 -15.33 14.39
N LEU A 127 -0.87 -14.88 14.58
CA LEU A 127 -1.35 -14.40 15.88
C LEU A 127 -1.30 -15.50 16.95
N ASN A 128 -1.65 -16.74 16.59
CA ASN A 128 -1.61 -17.89 17.51
C ASN A 128 -0.18 -18.30 17.91
N THR A 129 0.87 -17.74 17.32
CA THR A 129 2.26 -17.94 17.83
C THR A 129 2.48 -17.28 19.20
N GLY A 130 1.56 -16.41 19.63
CA GLY A 130 1.66 -15.63 20.87
C GLY A 130 2.66 -14.47 20.81
N LYS A 131 3.38 -14.32 19.69
CA LYS A 131 4.32 -13.20 19.49
C LYS A 131 3.57 -11.91 19.22
N PRO A 132 4.11 -10.73 19.61
CA PRO A 132 3.56 -9.45 19.20
C PRO A 132 3.50 -9.34 17.67
N VAL A 133 2.31 -9.06 17.13
CA VAL A 133 2.07 -8.83 15.70
C VAL A 133 1.68 -7.39 15.51
N TYR A 134 2.52 -6.63 14.83
CA TYR A 134 2.20 -5.29 14.36
C TYR A 134 1.72 -5.34 12.93
N TRP A 135 0.73 -4.54 12.57
CA TRP A 135 0.24 -4.48 11.21
C TRP A 135 0.11 -3.02 10.74
N THR A 136 1.01 -2.60 9.86
CA THR A 136 0.89 -1.29 9.20
C THR A 136 -0.11 -1.39 8.06
N LEU A 137 -1.25 -0.74 8.21
CA LEU A 137 -2.31 -0.68 7.20
C LEU A 137 -1.99 0.39 6.15
N HIS A 138 -2.01 -0.02 4.90
CA HIS A 138 -1.87 0.86 3.72
C HIS A 138 -3.20 1.08 2.99
N ASP A 139 -4.24 0.35 3.38
CA ASP A 139 -5.60 0.42 2.87
C ASP A 139 -6.60 -0.10 3.93
N MET A 140 -7.87 -0.24 3.55
CA MET A 140 -8.94 -0.63 4.47
C MET A 140 -9.19 -2.15 4.53
N TRP A 141 -8.45 -2.97 3.78
CA TRP A 141 -8.76 -4.41 3.67
C TRP A 141 -8.82 -5.12 5.01
N ALA A 142 -7.94 -4.83 5.94
CA ALA A 142 -7.88 -5.49 7.24
C ALA A 142 -9.20 -5.41 8.03
N PHE A 143 -9.98 -4.35 7.84
CA PHE A 143 -11.18 -4.06 8.61
C PHE A 143 -12.47 -3.91 7.79
N THR A 144 -12.47 -4.39 6.55
CA THR A 144 -13.65 -4.44 5.66
C THR A 144 -14.01 -5.88 5.31
N GLY A 145 -15.14 -6.08 4.64
CA GLY A 145 -15.55 -7.37 4.08
C GLY A 145 -14.85 -7.73 2.78
N GLY A 146 -13.60 -7.28 2.56
CA GLY A 146 -12.77 -7.64 1.41
C GLY A 146 -12.34 -6.48 0.51
N CYS A 147 -12.97 -5.30 0.58
CA CYS A 147 -12.58 -4.15 -0.21
C CYS A 147 -11.34 -3.45 0.36
N HIS A 148 -10.45 -2.98 -0.54
CA HIS A 148 -9.27 -2.19 -0.18
C HIS A 148 -9.62 -0.72 0.10
N HIS A 149 -10.78 -0.26 -0.36
CA HIS A 149 -11.30 1.08 -0.10
C HIS A 149 -12.82 1.04 -0.14
N SER A 150 -13.48 1.53 0.90
CA SER A 150 -14.95 1.45 1.03
C SER A 150 -15.71 2.54 0.24
N GLY A 151 -15.02 3.57 -0.26
CA GLY A 151 -15.70 4.74 -0.81
C GLY A 151 -16.66 5.37 0.22
N ASN A 152 -17.91 5.53 -0.17
CA ASN A 152 -18.96 6.06 0.72
C ASN A 152 -19.63 4.98 1.58
N CYS A 153 -19.31 3.69 1.39
CA CYS A 153 -19.87 2.61 2.18
C CYS A 153 -19.35 2.65 3.62
N MET A 154 -20.25 2.56 4.58
CA MET A 154 -19.94 2.60 6.01
C MET A 154 -20.21 1.28 6.72
N ASN A 155 -20.58 0.20 6.00
CA ASN A 155 -20.95 -1.10 6.59
C ASN A 155 -19.82 -1.71 7.45
N PHE A 156 -18.55 -1.39 7.17
CA PHE A 156 -17.41 -1.85 7.99
C PHE A 156 -17.48 -1.39 9.45
N GLN A 157 -18.30 -0.39 9.78
CA GLN A 157 -18.46 0.09 11.16
C GLN A 157 -19.34 -0.85 12.00
N SER A 158 -20.24 -1.58 11.37
CA SER A 158 -21.13 -2.53 12.00
C SER A 158 -20.89 -3.94 11.47
N GLU A 159 -21.40 -4.22 10.29
CA GLU A 159 -21.37 -5.54 9.67
C GLU A 159 -21.38 -5.38 8.15
N CYS A 160 -20.38 -5.96 7.46
CA CYS A 160 -20.39 -6.02 6.01
C CYS A 160 -21.43 -7.04 5.52
N GLY A 161 -21.98 -6.78 4.36
CA GLY A 161 -23.05 -7.49 3.67
C GLY A 161 -23.76 -6.51 2.75
N ASN A 162 -24.67 -6.98 1.90
CA ASN A 162 -25.33 -6.16 0.88
C ASN A 162 -24.33 -5.28 0.08
N CYS A 163 -23.23 -5.87 -0.36
CA CYS A 163 -22.13 -5.12 -0.97
C CYS A 163 -22.44 -4.72 -2.41
N GLU A 164 -23.14 -3.60 -2.60
CA GLU A 164 -23.54 -3.11 -3.92
C GLU A 164 -22.37 -2.69 -4.81
N THR A 165 -21.22 -2.34 -4.23
CA THR A 165 -20.05 -1.88 -5.00
C THR A 165 -19.34 -3.03 -5.72
N PHE A 166 -19.09 -4.14 -5.03
CA PHE A 166 -18.21 -5.19 -5.51
C PHE A 166 -18.90 -6.52 -5.81
N ILE A 167 -20.09 -6.77 -5.23
CA ILE A 167 -20.80 -8.05 -5.37
C ILE A 167 -21.93 -7.95 -6.39
N LYS A 168 -21.97 -8.90 -7.33
CA LYS A 168 -22.94 -8.94 -8.43
C LYS A 168 -24.39 -9.08 -7.94
N ILE A 169 -24.59 -9.91 -6.91
CA ILE A 169 -25.91 -10.14 -6.29
C ILE A 169 -25.73 -9.87 -4.79
N PRO A 170 -25.92 -8.59 -4.36
CA PRO A 170 -25.81 -8.22 -2.95
C PRO A 170 -26.92 -8.84 -2.11
N HIS A 171 -26.57 -9.35 -0.96
CA HIS A 171 -27.53 -9.79 0.08
C HIS A 171 -26.86 -9.81 1.46
N VAL A 172 -27.63 -9.91 2.53
CA VAL A 172 -27.12 -9.80 3.91
C VAL A 172 -25.97 -10.77 4.22
N ASN A 173 -25.98 -11.98 3.65
CA ASN A 173 -24.96 -13.01 3.86
C ASN A 173 -24.07 -13.20 2.61
N ASP A 174 -23.85 -12.15 1.81
CA ASP A 174 -23.01 -12.24 0.63
C ASP A 174 -21.53 -12.49 0.97
N LEU A 175 -20.68 -12.59 -0.05
CA LEU A 175 -19.25 -12.85 0.16
C LEU A 175 -18.58 -11.82 1.09
N SER A 176 -19.02 -10.57 1.05
CA SER A 176 -18.44 -9.52 1.90
C SER A 176 -18.76 -9.74 3.39
N HIS A 177 -19.96 -10.24 3.71
CA HIS A 177 -20.34 -10.64 5.06
C HIS A 177 -19.51 -11.82 5.55
N GLN A 178 -19.36 -12.86 4.72
CA GLN A 178 -18.56 -14.03 5.07
C GLN A 178 -17.12 -13.66 5.41
N ILE A 179 -16.49 -12.80 4.59
CA ILE A 179 -15.11 -12.31 4.82
C ILE A 179 -15.04 -11.48 6.10
N TRP A 180 -15.99 -10.58 6.31
CA TRP A 180 -16.08 -9.78 7.53
C TRP A 180 -16.16 -10.67 8.78
N ARG A 181 -17.03 -11.67 8.78
CA ARG A 181 -17.17 -12.63 9.88
C ARG A 181 -15.89 -13.43 10.12
N ASP A 182 -15.22 -13.90 9.04
CA ASP A 182 -13.97 -14.65 9.16
C ASP A 182 -12.88 -13.78 9.81
N LYS A 183 -12.79 -12.48 9.47
CA LYS A 183 -11.88 -11.53 10.10
C LYS A 183 -12.24 -11.21 11.53
N MET A 184 -13.53 -11.04 11.85
CA MET A 184 -14.00 -10.87 13.23
C MET A 184 -13.52 -12.02 14.12
N LEU A 185 -13.59 -13.26 13.64
CA LEU A 185 -13.15 -14.44 14.37
C LEU A 185 -11.60 -14.59 14.41
N ALA A 186 -10.91 -14.04 13.44
CA ALA A 186 -9.45 -14.19 13.32
C ALA A 186 -8.65 -13.12 14.08
N PHE A 187 -9.15 -11.87 14.14
CA PHE A 187 -8.37 -10.71 14.57
C PHE A 187 -8.67 -10.22 15.99
N GLN A 188 -9.38 -11.01 16.80
CA GLN A 188 -9.69 -10.68 18.21
C GLN A 188 -8.58 -11.13 19.18
N GLN A 189 -7.32 -11.11 18.74
CA GLN A 189 -6.18 -11.53 19.57
C GLN A 189 -5.54 -10.32 20.25
N HIS A 190 -5.16 -10.45 21.51
CA HIS A 190 -4.57 -9.36 22.31
C HIS A 190 -3.15 -8.95 21.89
N ASN A 191 -2.47 -9.78 21.09
CA ASN A 191 -1.12 -9.51 20.59
C ASN A 191 -1.11 -8.82 19.22
N LEU A 192 -2.26 -8.38 18.70
CA LEU A 192 -2.38 -7.62 17.45
C LEU A 192 -2.37 -6.12 17.75
N HIS A 193 -1.40 -5.41 17.16
CA HIS A 193 -1.26 -3.95 17.22
C HIS A 193 -1.37 -3.38 15.82
N ILE A 194 -2.13 -2.30 15.65
CA ILE A 194 -2.39 -1.69 14.35
C ILE A 194 -1.65 -0.36 14.23
N PHE A 195 -0.87 -0.21 13.17
CA PHE A 195 -0.38 1.08 12.72
C PHE A 195 -1.11 1.50 11.45
N THR A 196 -1.34 2.78 11.30
CA THR A 196 -1.92 3.37 10.09
C THR A 196 -1.00 4.46 9.55
N CYS A 197 -0.90 4.58 8.23
CA CYS A 197 -0.02 5.58 7.61
C CYS A 197 -0.59 7.00 7.60
N SER A 198 -1.81 7.20 8.15
CA SER A 198 -2.47 8.51 8.27
C SER A 198 -3.55 8.50 9.35
N ASP A 199 -3.86 9.68 9.89
CA ASP A 199 -4.93 9.86 10.87
C ASP A 199 -6.30 9.53 10.29
N TRP A 200 -6.53 9.84 9.01
CA TRP A 200 -7.75 9.45 8.31
C TRP A 200 -7.98 7.92 8.37
N LEU A 201 -6.95 7.13 8.08
CA LEU A 201 -7.05 5.66 8.12
C LEU A 201 -7.21 5.15 9.55
N LYS A 202 -6.55 5.79 10.54
CA LYS A 202 -6.73 5.51 11.96
C LYS A 202 -8.19 5.70 12.38
N GLU A 203 -8.78 6.85 12.07
CA GLU A 203 -10.18 7.12 12.40
C GLU A 203 -11.14 6.09 11.79
N ARG A 204 -10.89 5.66 10.54
CA ARG A 204 -11.68 4.60 9.89
C ARG A 204 -11.50 3.26 10.59
N ALA A 205 -10.26 2.86 10.91
CA ALA A 205 -9.97 1.62 11.62
C ALA A 205 -10.59 1.58 13.01
N MET A 206 -10.52 2.67 13.78
CA MET A 206 -11.14 2.81 15.11
C MET A 206 -12.66 2.70 15.08
N LYS A 207 -13.31 3.12 13.99
CA LYS A 207 -14.76 2.99 13.80
C LYS A 207 -15.18 1.60 13.32
N SER A 208 -14.24 0.76 12.89
CA SER A 208 -14.58 -0.56 12.35
C SER A 208 -14.96 -1.53 13.44
N SER A 209 -15.99 -2.34 13.21
CA SER A 209 -16.38 -3.41 14.13
C SER A 209 -15.29 -4.47 14.34
N ILE A 210 -14.40 -4.66 13.34
CA ILE A 210 -13.32 -5.67 13.41
C ILE A 210 -12.18 -5.20 14.30
N LEU A 211 -11.73 -3.95 14.18
CA LEU A 211 -10.49 -3.48 14.83
C LEU A 211 -10.69 -2.50 15.99
N LYS A 212 -11.91 -2.04 16.26
CA LYS A 212 -12.19 -1.01 17.28
C LYS A 212 -11.64 -1.32 18.69
N ASN A 213 -11.43 -2.59 19.00
CA ASN A 213 -10.92 -3.02 20.31
C ASN A 213 -9.40 -3.29 20.31
N GLN A 214 -8.72 -3.07 19.18
CA GLN A 214 -7.27 -3.23 19.06
C GLN A 214 -6.55 -1.92 19.38
N PRO A 215 -5.31 -1.95 19.88
CA PRO A 215 -4.45 -0.76 19.92
C PRO A 215 -4.20 -0.24 18.51
N ILE A 216 -4.57 1.01 18.23
CA ILE A 216 -4.42 1.63 16.91
C ILE A 216 -3.68 2.96 17.03
N GLU A 217 -2.56 3.08 16.33
CA GLU A 217 -1.76 4.30 16.28
C GLU A 217 -1.54 4.77 14.83
N SER A 218 -1.45 6.09 14.64
CA SER A 218 -1.08 6.67 13.35
C SER A 218 0.42 6.95 13.35
N ILE A 219 1.14 6.29 12.43
CA ILE A 219 2.57 6.47 12.24
C ILE A 219 2.79 6.67 10.74
N PRO A 220 3.18 7.89 10.29
CA PRO A 220 3.50 8.15 8.89
C PRO A 220 4.57 7.20 8.37
N ASN A 221 4.50 6.87 7.09
CA ASN A 221 5.52 6.03 6.44
C ASN A 221 6.92 6.68 6.59
N ALA A 222 7.91 5.85 6.91
CA ALA A 222 9.28 6.31 7.05
C ALA A 222 9.83 6.88 5.74
N ILE A 223 10.59 7.98 5.84
CA ILE A 223 11.33 8.58 4.75
C ILE A 223 12.76 8.91 5.23
N ASP A 224 13.74 8.68 4.38
CA ASP A 224 15.13 9.06 4.68
C ASP A 224 15.31 10.56 4.43
N THR A 225 15.35 11.36 5.51
CA THR A 225 15.45 12.81 5.44
C THR A 225 16.85 13.31 5.06
N GLU A 226 17.87 12.44 5.09
CA GLU A 226 19.20 12.76 4.58
C GLU A 226 19.23 12.70 3.04
N LEU A 227 18.40 11.85 2.45
CA LEU A 227 18.25 11.75 1.01
C LEU A 227 17.18 12.72 0.47
N PHE A 228 15.99 12.72 1.09
CA PHE A 228 14.87 13.60 0.69
C PHE A 228 14.94 14.93 1.43
N LYS A 229 15.82 15.80 0.98
CA LYS A 229 16.01 17.14 1.53
C LYS A 229 16.00 18.22 0.43
N PRO A 230 15.67 19.45 0.77
CA PRO A 230 15.79 20.57 -0.15
C PRO A 230 17.22 20.71 -0.69
N SER A 231 17.34 21.12 -1.95
CA SER A 231 18.62 21.48 -2.58
C SER A 231 18.45 22.67 -3.51
N GLU A 232 19.46 22.97 -4.31
CA GLU A 232 19.44 24.04 -5.32
C GLU A 232 18.41 23.73 -6.41
N LYS A 233 17.23 24.34 -6.33
CA LYS A 233 16.09 24.11 -7.23
C LYS A 233 16.44 24.33 -8.69
N GLU A 234 17.16 25.41 -9.01
CA GLU A 234 17.58 25.73 -10.40
C GLU A 234 18.45 24.63 -10.98
N LYS A 235 19.40 24.11 -10.21
CA LYS A 235 20.24 22.99 -10.62
C LYS A 235 19.39 21.73 -10.90
N ALA A 236 18.42 21.42 -10.05
CA ALA A 236 17.50 20.30 -10.28
C ALA A 236 16.67 20.50 -11.56
N LYS A 237 16.16 21.72 -11.80
CA LYS A 237 15.47 22.07 -13.05
C LYS A 237 16.37 21.86 -14.27
N HIS A 238 17.59 22.38 -14.26
CA HIS A 238 18.56 22.19 -15.36
C HIS A 238 18.83 20.70 -15.61
N THR A 239 19.06 19.90 -14.56
CA THR A 239 19.34 18.46 -14.70
C THR A 239 18.18 17.72 -15.38
N LEU A 240 16.95 18.16 -15.13
CA LEU A 240 15.74 17.57 -15.72
C LEU A 240 15.32 18.18 -17.06
N GLY A 241 16.12 19.15 -17.62
CA GLY A 241 15.80 19.85 -18.85
C GLY A 241 14.58 20.77 -18.76
N LEU A 242 14.26 21.25 -17.55
CA LEU A 242 13.15 22.16 -17.27
C LEU A 242 13.63 23.62 -17.36
N ASP A 243 12.74 24.53 -17.76
CA ASP A 243 13.02 25.97 -17.79
C ASP A 243 13.09 26.53 -16.35
N PRO A 244 14.28 27.00 -15.87
CA PRO A 244 14.43 27.50 -14.51
C PRO A 244 13.58 28.77 -14.24
N SER A 245 13.24 29.54 -15.26
CA SER A 245 12.41 30.74 -15.13
C SER A 245 10.93 30.45 -14.87
N LYS A 246 10.47 29.21 -15.13
CA LYS A 246 9.07 28.79 -14.96
C LYS A 246 8.81 28.24 -13.55
N LYS A 247 7.56 28.32 -13.14
CA LYS A 247 7.05 27.60 -11.97
C LYS A 247 6.60 26.20 -12.40
N HIS A 248 6.92 25.18 -11.59
CA HIS A 248 6.60 23.81 -11.90
C HIS A 248 5.66 23.22 -10.85
N VAL A 249 4.45 22.84 -11.29
CA VAL A 249 3.48 22.07 -10.49
C VAL A 249 3.78 20.59 -10.71
N LEU A 250 3.92 19.81 -9.64
CA LEU A 250 4.22 18.38 -9.70
C LEU A 250 2.98 17.56 -9.28
N PHE A 251 2.65 16.58 -10.08
CA PHE A 251 1.69 15.52 -9.74
C PHE A 251 2.34 14.14 -9.90
N VAL A 252 2.19 13.28 -8.89
CA VAL A 252 2.79 11.93 -8.89
C VAL A 252 1.71 10.90 -8.58
N ALA A 253 1.48 9.96 -9.49
CA ALA A 253 0.62 8.81 -9.25
C ALA A 253 0.97 7.66 -10.19
N MET A 254 0.99 6.40 -9.71
CA MET A 254 1.26 5.24 -10.56
C MET A 254 0.32 5.18 -11.77
N ARG A 255 -0.98 5.45 -11.57
CA ARG A 255 -2.00 5.63 -12.63
C ARG A 255 -2.62 7.01 -12.45
N VAL A 256 -2.22 7.94 -13.30
CA VAL A 256 -2.62 9.36 -13.19
C VAL A 256 -4.13 9.53 -13.31
N ASN A 257 -4.75 8.79 -14.25
CA ASN A 257 -6.20 8.85 -14.51
C ASN A 257 -7.05 8.03 -13.53
N ALA A 258 -6.48 7.40 -12.50
CA ALA A 258 -7.28 6.70 -11.51
C ALA A 258 -8.16 7.70 -10.73
N PRO A 259 -9.51 7.55 -10.71
CA PRO A 259 -10.43 8.55 -10.12
C PRO A 259 -10.06 8.93 -8.68
N LYS A 260 -9.64 7.95 -7.87
CA LYS A 260 -9.22 8.15 -6.48
C LYS A 260 -7.92 8.94 -6.31
N LYS A 261 -7.18 9.21 -7.39
CA LYS A 261 -5.97 10.06 -7.36
C LYS A 261 -6.30 11.54 -7.58
N GLY A 262 -7.54 11.85 -7.95
CA GLY A 262 -8.05 13.21 -8.00
C GLY A 262 -7.43 14.10 -9.06
N PHE A 263 -6.79 13.53 -10.10
CA PHE A 263 -6.16 14.34 -11.16
C PHE A 263 -7.13 15.33 -11.81
N HIS A 264 -8.41 14.97 -11.94
CA HIS A 264 -9.47 15.84 -12.49
C HIS A 264 -9.66 17.14 -11.69
N TYR A 265 -9.42 17.14 -10.37
CA TYR A 265 -9.42 18.38 -9.57
C TYR A 265 -8.23 19.28 -9.94
N LEU A 266 -7.05 18.68 -10.11
CA LEU A 266 -5.89 19.43 -10.57
C LEU A 266 -6.13 19.99 -11.98
N GLU A 267 -6.63 19.18 -12.92
CA GLU A 267 -6.94 19.60 -14.29
C GLU A 267 -7.81 20.85 -14.33
N ASN A 268 -8.88 20.87 -13.53
CA ASN A 268 -9.76 22.04 -13.40
C ASN A 268 -9.01 23.26 -12.84
N ALA A 269 -8.15 23.07 -11.85
CA ALA A 269 -7.36 24.16 -11.25
C ALA A 269 -6.30 24.73 -12.21
N LEU A 270 -5.72 23.90 -13.08
CA LEU A 270 -4.71 24.35 -14.05
C LEU A 270 -5.22 25.39 -15.05
N ALA A 271 -6.55 25.40 -15.31
CA ALA A 271 -7.15 26.37 -16.23
C ALA A 271 -7.02 27.83 -15.75
N GLY A 272 -6.91 28.04 -14.43
CA GLY A 272 -6.75 29.36 -13.82
C GLY A 272 -5.30 29.84 -13.69
N LEU A 273 -4.32 29.02 -14.08
CA LEU A 273 -2.91 29.38 -13.96
C LEU A 273 -2.38 30.07 -15.23
N ASP A 274 -1.42 30.98 -15.05
CA ASP A 274 -0.76 31.66 -16.14
C ASP A 274 0.16 30.69 -16.93
N LYS A 275 -0.22 30.43 -18.18
CA LYS A 275 0.49 29.52 -19.10
C LYS A 275 1.87 30.02 -19.51
N SER A 276 2.12 31.33 -19.40
CA SER A 276 3.39 31.93 -19.75
C SER A 276 4.48 31.72 -18.70
N THR A 277 4.06 31.45 -17.43
CA THR A 277 4.97 31.35 -16.28
C THR A 277 4.92 29.98 -15.60
N THR A 278 3.94 29.12 -15.93
CA THR A 278 3.72 27.85 -15.20
C THR A 278 3.72 26.65 -16.14
N GLU A 279 4.39 25.58 -15.73
CA GLU A 279 4.44 24.29 -16.41
C GLU A 279 4.04 23.16 -15.45
N LEU A 280 3.61 21.99 -15.98
CA LEU A 280 3.21 20.84 -15.22
C LEU A 280 4.20 19.68 -15.39
N ILE A 281 4.61 19.06 -14.30
CA ILE A 281 5.36 17.80 -14.28
C ILE A 281 4.41 16.68 -13.84
N VAL A 282 4.33 15.61 -14.63
CA VAL A 282 3.52 14.43 -14.30
C VAL A 282 4.40 13.19 -14.27
N VAL A 283 4.40 12.50 -13.12
CA VAL A 283 5.11 11.24 -12.92
C VAL A 283 4.10 10.10 -12.79
N GLY A 284 4.32 9.03 -13.53
CA GLY A 284 3.49 7.83 -13.60
C GLY A 284 2.89 7.61 -14.97
N ASN A 285 1.98 6.61 -15.08
CA ASN A 285 1.31 6.34 -16.35
C ASN A 285 0.29 7.44 -16.67
N ALA A 286 0.66 8.27 -17.66
CA ALA A 286 -0.07 9.44 -18.12
C ALA A 286 -0.41 9.38 -19.62
N GLN A 287 -0.48 8.16 -20.22
CA GLN A 287 -0.71 7.97 -21.66
C GLN A 287 -2.04 8.55 -22.11
N ASP A 288 -3.08 8.36 -21.32
CA ASP A 288 -4.47 8.74 -21.66
C ASP A 288 -4.86 10.13 -21.10
N LEU A 289 -3.88 10.99 -20.79
CA LEU A 289 -4.20 12.35 -20.34
C LEU A 289 -4.73 13.19 -21.50
N PRO A 290 -5.82 13.97 -21.29
CA PRO A 290 -6.32 14.92 -22.28
C PRO A 290 -5.26 16.00 -22.57
N LYS A 291 -5.53 16.84 -23.56
CA LYS A 291 -4.72 18.03 -23.82
C LYS A 291 -4.91 19.03 -22.68
N LEU A 292 -3.85 19.24 -21.90
CA LEU A 292 -3.89 20.14 -20.75
C LEU A 292 -3.62 21.58 -21.14
N PRO A 293 -4.06 22.57 -20.35
CA PRO A 293 -3.88 23.98 -20.64
C PRO A 293 -2.43 24.43 -20.52
N LEU A 294 -1.60 23.76 -19.70
CA LEU A 294 -0.18 24.06 -19.47
C LEU A 294 0.72 23.14 -20.30
N ARG A 295 1.92 23.60 -20.61
CA ARG A 295 3.00 22.73 -21.09
C ARG A 295 3.26 21.66 -20.05
N THR A 296 3.24 20.38 -20.47
CA THR A 296 3.27 19.23 -19.57
C THR A 296 4.46 18.33 -19.88
N HIS A 297 5.31 18.12 -18.88
CA HIS A 297 6.42 17.18 -18.89
C HIS A 297 5.95 15.82 -18.35
N LYS A 298 5.68 14.85 -19.24
CA LYS A 298 5.27 13.49 -18.86
C LYS A 298 6.52 12.63 -18.69
N LEU A 299 6.93 12.37 -17.46
CA LEU A 299 8.17 11.65 -17.16
C LEU A 299 7.99 10.13 -17.08
N GLY A 300 6.75 9.63 -17.18
CA GLY A 300 6.48 8.20 -17.07
C GLY A 300 6.74 7.64 -15.67
N HIS A 301 6.96 6.33 -15.59
CA HIS A 301 7.27 5.65 -14.32
C HIS A 301 8.75 5.87 -13.97
N ILE A 302 9.02 6.40 -12.79
CA ILE A 302 10.36 6.63 -12.26
C ILE A 302 10.63 5.61 -11.15
N SER A 303 11.62 4.75 -11.35
CA SER A 303 12.06 3.74 -10.37
C SER A 303 13.28 4.17 -9.54
N SER A 304 14.09 5.14 -10.05
CA SER A 304 15.26 5.66 -9.34
C SER A 304 14.84 6.62 -8.23
N PRO A 305 15.21 6.37 -6.96
CA PRO A 305 15.02 7.31 -5.86
C PRO A 305 15.70 8.66 -6.12
N GLU A 306 16.90 8.65 -6.71
CA GLU A 306 17.70 9.84 -6.99
C GLU A 306 16.97 10.75 -7.99
N THR A 307 16.40 10.16 -9.06
CA THR A 307 15.60 10.90 -10.03
C THR A 307 14.34 11.46 -9.40
N MET A 308 13.66 10.69 -8.53
CA MET A 308 12.49 11.19 -7.81
C MET A 308 12.85 12.36 -6.89
N ILE A 309 13.99 12.30 -6.19
CA ILE A 309 14.48 13.40 -5.35
C ILE A 309 14.66 14.65 -6.18
N GLN A 310 15.33 14.55 -7.33
CA GLN A 310 15.55 15.69 -8.25
C GLN A 310 14.21 16.28 -8.74
N ILE A 311 13.21 15.43 -9.03
CA ILE A 311 11.88 15.88 -9.44
C ILE A 311 11.18 16.67 -8.32
N TYR A 312 11.23 16.18 -7.06
CA TYR A 312 10.69 16.92 -5.92
C TYR A 312 11.42 18.23 -5.69
N GLN A 313 12.76 18.25 -5.84
CA GLN A 313 13.58 19.45 -5.67
C GLN A 313 13.33 20.50 -6.76
N ALA A 314 13.03 20.08 -7.99
CA ALA A 314 12.72 20.96 -9.11
C ALA A 314 11.33 21.60 -9.02
N ALA A 315 10.40 20.93 -8.33
CA ALA A 315 9.02 21.40 -8.21
C ALA A 315 8.89 22.63 -7.30
N ASP A 316 7.99 23.54 -7.67
CA ASP A 316 7.61 24.67 -6.82
C ASP A 316 6.40 24.30 -5.93
N VAL A 317 5.49 23.45 -6.44
CA VAL A 317 4.32 22.96 -5.72
C VAL A 317 4.11 21.48 -6.05
N PHE A 318 3.92 20.65 -5.02
CA PHE A 318 3.47 19.28 -5.16
C PHE A 318 1.96 19.21 -4.83
N VAL A 319 1.18 18.65 -5.76
CA VAL A 319 -0.28 18.55 -5.63
C VAL A 319 -0.70 17.08 -5.55
N THR A 320 -1.43 16.73 -4.50
CA THR A 320 -1.99 15.39 -4.28
C THR A 320 -3.42 15.49 -3.76
N PRO A 321 -4.44 15.49 -4.63
CA PRO A 321 -5.85 15.60 -4.24
C PRO A 321 -6.48 14.27 -3.81
N SER A 322 -5.70 13.18 -3.70
CA SER A 322 -6.21 11.84 -3.40
C SER A 322 -6.62 11.63 -1.93
#